data_75d4ffd6f272953a3f91f330c855567e
#
_entry.id   75d4ffd6f272953a3f91f330c855567e
#
_cell.length_a   1.000
_cell.length_b   1.000
_cell.length_c   1.000
_cell.angle_alpha   90.00
_cell.angle_beta   90.00
_cell.angle_gamma   90.00
#
_symmetry.space_group_name_H-M   'P 1'
#
loop_
_entity.id
_entity.type
_entity.pdbx_description
1 polymer ?
#
loop_
_entity_poly.entity_id
_entity_poly.type
_entity_poly.pdbx_seq_one_letter_code
_entity_poly.pdbx_strand_id
1 'polypeptide(L)'
;KSTQTVCITEGALDTMWLSQNGYVSLALLGASFSREQQARLTALKPEEIILCLDSDEAGQKAINKINSCMKDTCMISWIELPEGVKDVQEIRKQSLLNEVIENRAFW
;
A
#
# COMPACT_ATOMS: atom_id res chain seq x y z
N LYS A 1 9.38 -2.83 21.56
CA LYS A 1 8.14 -2.76 20.88
C LYS A 1 8.24 -1.94 19.59
N SER A 2 7.79 -2.46 18.56
CA SER A 2 7.92 -1.80 17.28
C SER A 2 6.57 -1.32 16.77
N THR A 3 6.60 -0.19 16.12
CA THR A 3 5.49 0.23 15.30
C THR A 3 5.78 -0.29 13.90
N GLN A 4 4.77 -0.80 13.25
CA GLN A 4 4.97 -1.36 11.93
C GLN A 4 4.05 -0.70 10.93
N THR A 5 4.65 -0.21 9.85
CA THR A 5 3.94 0.34 8.72
C THR A 5 4.10 -0.64 7.57
N VAL A 6 2.99 -1.03 6.96
CA VAL A 6 2.99 -2.01 5.87
C VAL A 6 2.39 -1.36 4.64
N CYS A 7 3.11 -1.43 3.52
CA CYS A 7 2.62 -0.93 2.24
C CYS A 7 1.96 -2.08 1.48
N ILE A 8 0.86 -1.81 0.83
CA ILE A 8 0.16 -2.81 0.02
C ILE A 8 0.16 -2.34 -1.43
N THR A 9 0.62 -3.22 -2.32
CA THR A 9 0.68 -2.94 -3.75
C THR A 9 -0.14 -3.97 -4.52
N GLU A 10 -0.29 -3.77 -5.82
CA GLU A 10 -0.96 -4.75 -6.66
C GLU A 10 -0.02 -5.77 -7.24
N GLY A 11 1.20 -5.39 -7.59
CA GLY A 11 2.11 -6.27 -8.31
C GLY A 11 3.40 -6.56 -7.57
N ALA A 12 4.05 -7.64 -7.96
CA ALA A 12 5.29 -8.07 -7.33
C ALA A 12 6.43 -7.06 -7.54
N LEU A 13 6.46 -6.41 -8.71
CA LEU A 13 7.53 -5.43 -8.99
C LEU A 13 7.41 -4.20 -8.11
N ASP A 14 6.17 -3.76 -7.83
CA ASP A 14 5.96 -2.64 -6.92
C ASP A 14 6.46 -2.99 -5.52
N THR A 15 6.15 -4.19 -5.05
CA THR A 15 6.59 -4.65 -3.74
C THR A 15 8.10 -4.75 -3.68
N MET A 16 8.73 -5.28 -4.73
CA MET A 16 10.19 -5.36 -4.77
C MET A 16 10.82 -3.97 -4.71
N TRP A 17 10.26 -3.02 -5.45
CA TRP A 17 10.78 -1.66 -5.48
C TRP A 17 10.67 -1.01 -4.10
N LEU A 18 9.52 -1.15 -3.44
CA LEU A 18 9.34 -0.61 -2.10
C LEU A 18 10.28 -1.27 -1.10
N SER A 19 10.46 -2.58 -1.19
CA SER A 19 11.36 -3.30 -0.30
C SER A 19 12.79 -2.82 -0.46
N GLN A 20 13.22 -2.56 -1.70
CA GLN A 20 14.56 -2.04 -1.95
C GLN A 20 14.77 -0.66 -1.34
N ASN A 21 13.69 0.07 -1.12
CA ASN A 21 13.73 1.40 -0.53
C ASN A 21 13.42 1.40 0.96
N GLY A 22 13.43 0.22 1.59
CA GLY A 22 13.32 0.12 3.03
C GLY A 22 11.92 0.00 3.58
N TYR A 23 10.92 -0.22 2.74
CA TYR A 23 9.54 -0.34 3.19
C TYR A 23 9.12 -1.80 3.28
N VAL A 24 8.38 -2.16 4.34
CA VAL A 24 7.74 -3.48 4.42
C VAL A 24 6.53 -3.45 3.51
N SER A 25 6.40 -4.44 2.64
CA SER A 25 5.39 -4.38 1.60
C SER A 25 4.83 -5.77 1.29
N LEU A 26 3.54 -5.81 0.94
CA LEU A 26 2.85 -7.01 0.50
C LEU A 26 2.14 -6.71 -0.82
N ALA A 27 2.12 -7.69 -1.71
CA ALA A 27 1.46 -7.55 -3.01
C ALA A 27 0.16 -8.35 -3.04
N LEU A 28 -0.87 -7.77 -3.65
CA LEU A 28 -2.14 -8.47 -3.83
C LEU A 28 -2.11 -9.48 -4.99
N LEU A 29 -1.19 -9.30 -5.93
CA LEU A 29 -0.95 -10.20 -7.05
C LEU A 29 -2.19 -10.40 -7.91
N GLY A 30 -2.84 -9.29 -8.24
CA GLY A 30 -3.97 -9.31 -9.17
C GLY A 30 -5.28 -9.77 -8.56
N ALA A 31 -5.28 -10.11 -7.29
CA ALA A 31 -6.47 -10.62 -6.62
C ALA A 31 -7.15 -9.52 -5.83
N SER A 32 -8.45 -9.70 -5.59
CA SER A 32 -9.12 -8.85 -4.62
C SER A 32 -8.63 -9.23 -3.22
N PHE A 33 -8.80 -8.30 -2.28
CA PHE A 33 -8.37 -8.52 -0.91
C PHE A 33 -9.18 -9.66 -0.28
N SER A 34 -8.55 -10.79 -0.03
CA SER A 34 -9.20 -12.00 0.44
C SER A 34 -9.09 -12.11 1.96
N ARG A 35 -9.86 -13.06 2.52
CA ARG A 35 -9.76 -13.35 3.95
C ARG A 35 -8.37 -13.83 4.32
N GLU A 36 -7.75 -14.60 3.44
CA GLU A 36 -6.40 -15.09 3.69
C GLU A 36 -5.40 -13.94 3.73
N GLN A 37 -5.52 -13.01 2.80
CA GLN A 37 -4.66 -11.84 2.79
C GLN A 37 -4.91 -10.98 4.02
N GLN A 38 -6.17 -10.82 4.42
CA GLN A 38 -6.50 -10.08 5.62
C GLN A 38 -5.88 -10.73 6.85
N ALA A 39 -5.92 -12.05 6.94
CA ALA A 39 -5.33 -12.76 8.07
C ALA A 39 -3.83 -12.55 8.13
N ARG A 40 -3.14 -12.63 6.98
CA ARG A 40 -1.71 -12.38 6.93
C ARG A 40 -1.37 -10.97 7.38
N LEU A 41 -2.14 -10.02 6.92
CA LEU A 41 -1.90 -8.62 7.26
C LEU A 41 -2.13 -8.39 8.74
N THR A 42 -3.20 -8.94 9.28
CA THR A 42 -3.52 -8.83 10.69
C THR A 42 -2.42 -9.46 11.56
N ALA A 43 -1.83 -10.56 11.09
CA ALA A 43 -0.77 -11.25 11.84
C ALA A 43 0.48 -10.38 11.97
N LEU A 44 0.70 -9.45 11.04
CA LEU A 44 1.83 -8.53 11.12
C LEU A 44 1.62 -7.44 12.16
N LYS A 45 0.40 -7.29 12.66
CA LYS A 45 0.03 -6.30 13.67
C LYS A 45 0.47 -4.89 13.26
N PRO A 46 0.07 -4.42 12.08
CA PRO A 46 0.51 -3.11 11.63
C PRO A 46 -0.17 -2.00 12.42
N GLU A 47 0.54 -0.92 12.65
CA GLU A 47 -0.07 0.30 13.17
C GLU A 47 -0.67 1.11 12.03
N GLU A 48 -0.09 1.00 10.86
CA GLU A 48 -0.57 1.73 9.71
C GLU A 48 -0.41 0.87 8.46
N ILE A 49 -1.41 0.92 7.58
CA ILE A 49 -1.34 0.33 6.26
C ILE A 49 -1.34 1.47 5.25
N ILE A 50 -0.35 1.50 4.38
CA ILE A 50 -0.27 2.47 3.30
C ILE A 50 -0.64 1.76 2.00
N LEU A 51 -1.71 2.22 1.37
CA LEU A 51 -2.19 1.61 0.14
C LEU A 51 -1.49 2.26 -1.04
N CYS A 52 -0.61 1.50 -1.69
CA CYS A 52 0.18 1.95 -2.83
C CYS A 52 -0.33 1.26 -4.08
N LEU A 53 -1.60 1.49 -4.38
CA LEU A 53 -2.29 0.78 -5.45
C LEU A 53 -2.33 1.64 -6.71
N ASP A 54 -2.59 0.98 -7.84
CA ASP A 54 -2.62 1.67 -9.13
C ASP A 54 -3.73 2.71 -9.15
N SER A 55 -3.53 3.74 -9.97
CA SER A 55 -4.46 4.87 -10.05
C SER A 55 -5.58 4.58 -11.04
N ASP A 56 -6.18 3.40 -10.98
CA ASP A 56 -7.29 3.03 -11.85
C ASP A 56 -8.49 2.59 -11.02
N GLU A 57 -9.56 2.19 -11.71
CA GLU A 57 -10.80 1.84 -11.05
C GLU A 57 -10.63 0.60 -10.16
N ALA A 58 -9.85 -0.37 -10.62
CA ALA A 58 -9.59 -1.58 -9.83
C ALA A 58 -8.83 -1.24 -8.56
N GLY A 59 -7.85 -0.34 -8.66
CA GLY A 59 -7.12 0.11 -7.49
C GLY A 59 -8.03 0.81 -6.49
N GLN A 60 -8.94 1.66 -6.99
CA GLN A 60 -9.86 2.36 -6.11
C GLN A 60 -10.80 1.39 -5.39
N LYS A 61 -11.27 0.36 -6.08
CA LYS A 61 -12.11 -0.66 -5.44
C LYS A 61 -11.35 -1.40 -4.36
N ALA A 62 -10.09 -1.73 -4.62
CA ALA A 62 -9.26 -2.40 -3.63
C ALA A 62 -9.06 -1.53 -2.40
N ILE A 63 -8.80 -0.24 -2.61
CA ILE A 63 -8.65 0.71 -1.50
C ILE A 63 -9.89 0.69 -0.61
N ASN A 64 -11.06 0.78 -1.23
CA ASN A 64 -12.32 0.83 -0.47
C ASN A 64 -12.53 -0.47 0.30
N LYS A 65 -12.23 -1.60 -0.30
CA LYS A 65 -12.43 -2.89 0.37
C LYS A 65 -11.49 -3.07 1.54
N ILE A 66 -10.21 -2.72 1.36
CA ILE A 66 -9.23 -2.86 2.42
C ILE A 66 -9.59 -1.94 3.58
N ASN A 67 -10.00 -0.71 3.27
CA ASN A 67 -10.42 0.21 4.32
C ASN A 67 -11.60 -0.37 5.11
N SER A 68 -12.62 -0.90 4.42
CA SER A 68 -13.77 -1.48 5.10
C SER A 68 -13.38 -2.62 6.02
N CYS A 69 -12.41 -3.44 5.61
CA CYS A 69 -12.00 -4.61 6.39
C CYS A 69 -11.08 -4.29 7.54
N MET A 70 -10.27 -3.24 7.42
CA MET A 70 -9.16 -3.01 8.34
C MET A 70 -9.25 -1.72 9.13
N LYS A 71 -10.24 -0.87 8.87
CA LYS A 71 -10.28 0.47 9.46
C LYS A 71 -10.35 0.47 10.99
N ASP A 72 -10.92 -0.58 11.58
CA ASP A 72 -11.03 -0.68 13.03
C ASP A 72 -9.82 -1.35 13.66
N THR A 73 -8.88 -1.79 12.84
CA THR A 73 -7.69 -2.51 13.30
C THR A 73 -6.47 -1.61 13.35
N CYS A 74 -6.32 -0.71 12.37
CA CYS A 74 -5.14 0.14 12.27
C CYS A 74 -5.46 1.37 11.43
N MET A 75 -4.50 2.29 11.39
CA MET A 75 -4.61 3.46 10.52
C MET A 75 -4.51 3.05 9.07
N ILE A 76 -5.32 3.64 8.22
CA ILE A 76 -5.31 3.39 6.78
C ILE A 76 -5.00 4.69 6.07
N SER A 77 -4.02 4.64 5.19
CA SER A 77 -3.67 5.77 4.34
C SER A 77 -3.43 5.30 2.92
N TRP A 78 -3.39 6.21 1.99
CA TRP A 78 -3.10 5.86 0.59
C TRP A 78 -2.25 6.95 -0.04
N ILE A 79 -1.44 6.54 -1.01
CA ILE A 79 -0.63 7.50 -1.75
C ILE A 79 -1.45 8.05 -2.92
N GLU A 80 -1.10 9.27 -3.30
CA GLU A 80 -1.63 9.89 -4.51
C GLU A 80 -0.50 9.97 -5.50
N LEU A 81 -0.60 9.17 -6.57
CA LEU A 81 0.46 9.11 -7.56
C LEU A 81 0.50 10.42 -8.35
N PRO A 82 1.71 10.89 -8.70
CA PRO A 82 1.83 12.08 -9.53
C PRO A 82 1.16 11.87 -10.88
N GLU A 83 0.78 12.98 -11.51
CA GLU A 83 0.15 12.93 -12.81
C GLU A 83 1.05 12.19 -13.81
N GLY A 84 0.45 11.28 -14.58
CA GLY A 84 1.19 10.48 -15.54
C GLY A 84 1.88 9.27 -14.98
N VAL A 85 1.87 9.09 -13.64
CA VAL A 85 2.46 7.93 -12.99
C VAL A 85 1.36 6.94 -12.67
N LYS A 86 1.49 5.72 -13.14
CA LYS A 86 0.45 4.71 -13.03
C LYS A 86 0.60 3.86 -11.78
N ASP A 87 1.83 3.55 -11.39
CA ASP A 87 2.11 2.72 -10.21
C ASP A 87 3.41 3.17 -9.57
N VAL A 88 3.69 2.62 -8.36
CA VAL A 88 4.84 3.11 -7.59
C VAL A 88 6.17 2.74 -8.22
N GLN A 89 6.24 1.66 -8.99
CA GLN A 89 7.54 1.29 -9.58
C GLN A 89 7.97 2.28 -10.67
N GLU A 90 7.05 3.10 -11.19
CA GLU A 90 7.41 4.14 -12.14
C GLU A 90 8.10 5.32 -11.48
N ILE A 91 8.06 5.40 -10.14
CA ILE A 91 8.74 6.45 -9.40
C ILE A 91 10.18 5.99 -9.18
N ARG A 92 11.09 6.45 -10.06
CA ARG A 92 12.46 5.94 -10.07
C ARG A 92 13.39 6.63 -9.07
N LYS A 93 13.05 7.84 -8.66
CA LYS A 93 13.86 8.57 -7.70
C LYS A 93 13.40 8.25 -6.30
N GLN A 94 14.32 7.80 -5.45
CA GLN A 94 13.98 7.47 -4.07
C GLN A 94 13.43 8.68 -3.32
N SER A 95 13.98 9.86 -3.58
CA SER A 95 13.49 11.07 -2.90
C SER A 95 12.05 11.37 -3.27
N LEU A 96 11.67 11.16 -4.53
CA LEU A 96 10.28 11.38 -4.94
C LEU A 96 9.36 10.31 -4.34
N LEU A 97 9.81 9.06 -4.29
CA LEU A 97 9.04 7.99 -3.67
C LEU A 97 8.77 8.32 -2.20
N ASN A 98 9.80 8.75 -1.48
CA ASN A 98 9.65 9.11 -0.08
C ASN A 98 8.68 10.28 0.09
N GLU A 99 8.76 11.26 -0.81
CA GLU A 99 7.87 12.42 -0.75
C GLU A 99 6.41 12.01 -0.97
N VAL A 100 6.16 11.14 -1.95
CA VAL A 100 4.81 10.66 -2.23
C VAL A 100 4.25 9.93 -1.01
N ILE A 101 5.07 9.11 -0.35
CA ILE A 101 4.62 8.37 0.82
C ILE A 101 4.38 9.32 2.00
N GLU A 102 5.24 10.32 2.18
CA GLU A 102 5.05 11.28 3.28
C GLU A 102 3.79 12.12 3.10
N ASN A 103 3.41 12.38 1.85
CA ASN A 103 2.22 13.19 1.56
C ASN A 103 0.96 12.35 1.39
N ARG A 104 0.98 11.12 1.86
CA ARG A 104 -0.17 10.24 1.73
C ARG A 104 -1.39 10.79 2.43
N ALA A 105 -2.56 10.39 1.93
CA ALA A 105 -3.83 10.84 2.46
C ALA A 105 -4.38 9.84 3.47
N PHE A 106 -5.13 10.32 4.44
CA PHE A 106 -5.73 9.48 5.48
C PHE A 106 -7.25 9.61 5.45
N TRP A 107 -7.93 8.53 5.84
CA TRP A 107 -9.36 8.61 6.10
C TRP A 107 -9.67 9.43 7.33
#